data_a2c5155055f69338abba3cb5bd4c29e9
#
_entry.id   a2c5155055f69338abba3cb5bd4c29e9
#
_cell.length_a   1.000
_cell.length_b   1.000
_cell.length_c   1.000
_cell.angle_alpha   90.00
_cell.angle_beta   90.00
_cell.angle_gamma   90.00
#
_symmetry.space_group_name_H-M   'P 1'
#
loop_
_entity.id
_entity.type
_entity.pdbx_description
1 polymer ?
#
loop_
_entity_poly.entity_id
_entity_poly.type
_entity_poly.pdbx_seq_one_letter_code
_entity_poly.pdbx_strand_id
1 'polypeptide(L)'
;MESFIKTARLEQGIIQVHTQKENLVETILNALGQIQKKAEEKDIYFQVELPEKIICEHDKNWMCEAFYNVFDNAVKYSKNNSRIDITMKQTEMFYKIQIRDYGIGIRDGEENKIFQRFYRGEQARGQEGCGIGLYLSREIVLLQKGMMKAKQMKPGLLIEVNLPV
;
A
#
# COMPACT_ATOMS: atom_id res chain seq x y z
N MET A 1 -14.26 4.58 -9.28
CA MET A 1 -14.19 5.02 -10.69
C MET A 1 -12.80 5.48 -11.11
N GLU A 2 -12.22 6.40 -10.37
CA GLU A 2 -10.89 6.91 -10.69
C GLU A 2 -9.83 5.81 -10.74
N SER A 3 -9.79 4.91 -9.75
CA SER A 3 -8.86 3.78 -9.72
C SER A 3 -9.07 2.82 -10.89
N PHE A 4 -10.32 2.62 -11.32
CA PHE A 4 -10.63 1.78 -12.47
C PHE A 4 -10.03 2.36 -13.76
N ILE A 5 -10.18 3.67 -13.96
CA ILE A 5 -9.61 4.37 -15.13
C ILE A 5 -8.09 4.29 -15.12
N LYS A 6 -7.45 4.51 -13.97
CA LYS A 6 -6.00 4.40 -13.81
C LYS A 6 -5.50 2.99 -14.12
N THR A 7 -6.19 1.97 -13.62
CA THR A 7 -5.88 0.56 -13.90
C THR A 7 -5.97 0.27 -15.39
N ALA A 8 -7.04 0.69 -16.05
CA ALA A 8 -7.22 0.47 -17.48
C ALA A 8 -6.09 1.13 -18.29
N ARG A 9 -5.67 2.33 -17.92
CA ARG A 9 -4.56 3.03 -18.59
C ARG A 9 -3.23 2.32 -18.38
N LEU A 10 -2.96 1.80 -17.19
CA LEU A 10 -1.76 1.02 -16.91
C LEU A 10 -1.68 -0.24 -17.78
N GLU A 11 -2.78 -0.97 -17.87
CA GLU A 11 -2.86 -2.19 -18.67
C GLU A 11 -2.66 -1.93 -20.16
N GLN A 12 -3.11 -0.78 -20.64
CA GLN A 12 -2.95 -0.39 -22.04
C GLN A 12 -1.57 0.22 -22.32
N GLY A 13 -0.70 0.34 -21.32
CA GLY A 13 0.60 0.95 -21.48
C GLY A 13 0.56 2.46 -21.71
N ILE A 14 -0.57 3.10 -21.49
CA ILE A 14 -0.75 4.56 -21.66
C ILE A 14 -0.08 5.31 -20.52
N ILE A 15 -0.10 4.73 -19.32
CA ILE A 15 0.57 5.32 -18.16
C ILE A 15 2.00 4.83 -18.11
N GLN A 16 2.93 5.76 -18.07
CA GLN A 16 4.34 5.49 -17.91
C GLN A 16 4.79 6.08 -16.58
N VAL A 17 5.63 5.32 -15.87
CA VAL A 17 6.27 5.85 -14.66
C VAL A 17 7.52 6.63 -15.06
N HIS A 18 7.73 7.76 -14.40
CA HIS A 18 8.91 8.60 -14.59
C HIS A 18 9.68 8.64 -13.29
N THR A 19 10.71 7.80 -13.19
CA THR A 19 11.51 7.70 -11.98
C THR A 19 12.56 8.80 -11.91
N GLN A 20 12.73 9.36 -10.72
CA GLN A 20 13.76 10.33 -10.39
C GLN A 20 14.25 10.04 -8.98
N LYS A 21 15.41 10.60 -8.64
CA LYS A 21 15.89 10.56 -7.26
C LYS A 21 15.03 11.48 -6.41
N GLU A 22 14.22 10.88 -5.56
CA GLU A 22 13.26 11.57 -4.69
C GLU A 22 13.36 11.02 -3.27
N ASN A 23 12.93 11.81 -2.30
CA ASN A 23 12.90 11.37 -0.91
C ASN A 23 11.69 10.47 -0.67
N LEU A 24 11.94 9.16 -0.52
CA LEU A 24 10.90 8.16 -0.31
C LEU A 24 10.09 8.42 0.97
N VAL A 25 10.75 8.93 2.02
CA VAL A 25 10.06 9.25 3.27
C VAL A 25 9.00 10.32 3.06
N GLU A 26 9.31 11.37 2.29
CA GLU A 26 8.32 12.40 1.95
C GLU A 26 7.16 11.84 1.13
N THR A 27 7.44 10.93 0.20
CA THR A 27 6.40 10.27 -0.59
C THR A 27 5.43 9.50 0.30
N ILE A 28 5.96 8.75 1.26
CA ILE A 28 5.15 8.00 2.23
C ILE A 28 4.33 8.96 3.10
N LEU A 29 4.95 10.01 3.61
CA LEU A 29 4.27 10.98 4.49
C LEU A 29 3.18 11.75 3.74
N ASN A 30 3.37 12.05 2.46
CA ASN A 30 2.33 12.68 1.63
C ASN A 30 1.11 11.76 1.50
N ALA A 31 1.32 10.48 1.28
CA ALA A 31 0.23 9.51 1.22
C ALA A 31 -0.50 9.39 2.56
N LEU A 32 0.25 9.40 3.67
CA LEU A 32 -0.34 9.40 5.00
C LEU A 32 -1.20 10.65 5.25
N GLY A 33 -0.75 11.81 4.79
CA GLY A 33 -1.53 13.05 4.90
C GLY A 33 -2.88 12.93 4.19
N GLN A 34 -2.92 12.25 3.06
CA GLN A 34 -4.16 12.07 2.30
C GLN A 34 -5.16 11.12 2.95
N ILE A 35 -4.68 10.12 3.70
CA ILE A 35 -5.55 9.15 4.37
C ILE A 35 -5.95 9.58 5.80
N GLN A 36 -5.35 10.63 6.34
CA GLN A 36 -5.49 11.04 7.73
C GLN A 36 -6.95 11.22 8.15
N LYS A 37 -7.75 11.88 7.30
CA LYS A 37 -9.16 12.14 7.61
C LYS A 37 -9.96 10.85 7.78
N LYS A 38 -9.77 9.88 6.88
CA LYS A 38 -10.44 8.59 6.96
C LYS A 38 -10.03 7.81 8.21
N ALA A 39 -8.75 7.88 8.56
CA ALA A 39 -8.24 7.24 9.77
C ALA A 39 -8.85 7.87 11.03
N GLU A 40 -8.93 9.20 11.09
CA GLU A 40 -9.54 9.92 12.22
C GLU A 40 -11.01 9.56 12.42
N GLU A 41 -11.76 9.35 11.34
CA GLU A 41 -13.16 8.94 11.41
C GLU A 41 -13.36 7.60 12.13
N LYS A 42 -12.34 6.76 12.16
CA LYS A 42 -12.33 5.47 12.84
C LYS A 42 -11.48 5.46 14.11
N ASP A 43 -10.95 6.60 14.51
CA ASP A 43 -10.01 6.72 15.63
C ASP A 43 -8.80 5.79 15.47
N ILE A 44 -8.28 5.72 14.25
CA ILE A 44 -7.08 4.94 13.92
C ILE A 44 -5.90 5.91 13.86
N TYR A 45 -4.82 5.56 14.53
CA TYR A 45 -3.58 6.31 14.42
C TYR A 45 -2.50 5.48 13.74
N PHE A 46 -1.57 6.18 13.09
CA PHE A 46 -0.41 5.56 12.47
C PHE A 46 0.80 5.69 13.40
N GLN A 47 1.41 4.56 13.72
CA GLN A 47 2.68 4.55 14.42
C GLN A 47 3.78 4.42 13.37
N VAL A 48 4.54 5.49 13.18
CA VAL A 48 5.48 5.61 12.07
C VAL A 48 6.91 5.57 12.60
N GLU A 49 7.66 4.59 12.13
CA GLU A 49 9.10 4.45 12.41
C GLU A 49 9.84 4.45 11.08
N LEU A 50 10.16 5.64 10.60
CA LEU A 50 10.87 5.85 9.34
C LEU A 50 12.15 6.61 9.58
N PRO A 51 13.18 6.39 8.75
CA PRO A 51 14.37 7.25 8.76
C PRO A 51 13.99 8.69 8.44
N GLU A 52 14.85 9.62 8.76
CA GLU A 52 14.60 11.03 8.45
C GLU A 52 14.53 11.28 6.94
N LYS A 53 15.36 10.59 6.16
CA LYS A 53 15.47 10.81 4.73
C LYS A 53 16.01 9.55 4.04
N ILE A 54 15.38 9.18 2.92
CA ILE A 54 15.87 8.12 2.03
C ILE A 54 15.72 8.61 0.60
N ILE A 55 16.82 8.80 -0.09
CA ILE A 55 16.80 9.17 -1.51
C ILE A 55 16.92 7.90 -2.34
N CYS A 56 15.92 7.61 -3.15
CA CYS A 56 15.96 6.50 -4.09
C CYS A 56 15.17 6.86 -5.36
N GLU A 57 15.45 6.13 -6.42
CA GLU A 57 14.75 6.35 -7.68
C GLU A 57 13.34 5.79 -7.59
N HIS A 58 12.36 6.66 -7.75
CA HIS A 58 10.95 6.27 -7.88
C HIS A 58 10.15 7.41 -8.50
N ASP A 59 8.96 7.06 -8.99
CA ASP A 59 7.98 8.03 -9.42
C ASP A 59 7.16 8.45 -8.20
N LYS A 60 7.42 9.64 -7.69
CA LYS A 60 6.79 10.08 -6.43
C LYS A 60 5.27 10.18 -6.50
N ASN A 61 4.73 10.53 -7.66
CA ASN A 61 3.28 10.67 -7.81
C ASN A 61 2.60 9.29 -7.83
N TRP A 62 3.14 8.36 -8.62
CA TRP A 62 2.59 7.01 -8.67
C TRP A 62 2.84 6.24 -7.38
N MET A 63 4.00 6.39 -6.75
CA MET A 63 4.25 5.75 -5.47
C MET A 63 3.38 6.33 -4.36
N CYS A 64 3.11 7.61 -4.37
CA CYS A 64 2.14 8.20 -3.44
C CYS A 64 0.76 7.55 -3.59
N GLU A 65 0.31 7.34 -4.83
CA GLU A 65 -0.93 6.61 -5.14
C GLU A 65 -0.89 5.18 -4.61
N ALA A 66 0.22 4.49 -4.85
CA ALA A 66 0.38 3.10 -4.40
C ALA A 66 0.32 3.00 -2.86
N PHE A 67 1.04 3.86 -2.15
CA PHE A 67 0.99 3.89 -0.69
C PHE A 67 -0.39 4.28 -0.18
N TYR A 68 -1.02 5.26 -0.79
CA TYR A 68 -2.38 5.66 -0.41
C TYR A 68 -3.34 4.46 -0.47
N ASN A 69 -3.28 3.68 -1.55
CA ASN A 69 -4.14 2.51 -1.70
C ASN A 69 -3.88 1.46 -0.62
N VAL A 70 -2.63 1.25 -0.25
CA VAL A 70 -2.27 0.33 0.85
C VAL A 70 -2.80 0.85 2.18
N PHE A 71 -2.61 2.14 2.47
CA PHE A 71 -3.10 2.75 3.70
C PHE A 71 -4.62 2.76 3.77
N ASP A 72 -5.29 3.07 2.66
CA ASP A 72 -6.76 3.04 2.58
C ASP A 72 -7.29 1.63 2.89
N ASN A 73 -6.65 0.62 2.32
CA ASN A 73 -6.98 -0.77 2.58
C ASN A 73 -6.80 -1.11 4.07
N ALA A 74 -5.69 -0.70 4.66
CA ALA A 74 -5.40 -0.94 6.08
C ALA A 74 -6.44 -0.26 6.99
N VAL A 75 -6.81 0.98 6.70
CA VAL A 75 -7.83 1.70 7.47
C VAL A 75 -9.20 1.04 7.31
N LYS A 76 -9.56 0.69 6.08
CA LYS A 76 -10.86 0.09 5.77
C LYS A 76 -11.12 -1.20 6.55
N TYR A 77 -10.13 -2.06 6.66
CA TYR A 77 -10.26 -3.37 7.30
C TYR A 77 -9.81 -3.41 8.76
N SER A 78 -9.37 -2.30 9.29
CA SER A 78 -9.05 -2.17 10.71
C SER A 78 -10.31 -1.90 11.54
N LYS A 79 -10.27 -2.28 12.79
CA LYS A 79 -11.31 -1.94 13.75
C LYS A 79 -11.16 -0.48 14.19
N ASN A 80 -12.27 0.11 14.66
CA ASN A 80 -12.21 1.44 15.29
C ASN A 80 -11.29 1.39 16.52
N ASN A 81 -10.66 2.52 16.83
CA ASN A 81 -9.77 2.67 17.98
C ASN A 81 -8.56 1.73 17.93
N SER A 82 -7.99 1.56 16.75
CA SER A 82 -6.82 0.71 16.54
C SER A 82 -5.64 1.52 15.98
N ARG A 83 -4.56 0.83 15.65
CA ARG A 83 -3.39 1.47 15.06
C ARG A 83 -2.93 0.73 13.82
N ILE A 84 -2.14 1.42 13.01
CA ILE A 84 -1.44 0.85 11.86
C ILE A 84 0.04 1.19 12.01
N ASP A 85 0.89 0.18 11.97
CA ASP A 85 2.34 0.37 12.11
C ASP A 85 2.99 0.49 10.74
N ILE A 86 3.83 1.49 10.57
CA ILE A 86 4.61 1.70 9.36
C ILE A 86 6.09 1.72 9.74
N THR A 87 6.85 0.79 9.19
CA THR A 87 8.28 0.68 9.45
C THR A 87 9.03 0.56 8.13
N MET A 88 10.31 0.86 8.16
CA MET A 88 11.19 0.70 7.01
C MET A 88 12.49 0.03 7.44
N LYS A 89 12.94 -0.92 6.62
CA LYS A 89 14.24 -1.57 6.77
C LYS A 89 14.98 -1.49 5.44
N GLN A 90 16.28 -1.32 5.50
CA GLN A 90 17.13 -1.37 4.32
C GLN A 90 17.90 -2.70 4.31
N THR A 91 17.89 -3.36 3.15
CA THR A 91 18.74 -4.51 2.86
C THR A 91 19.77 -4.10 1.80
N GLU A 92 20.60 -5.04 1.37
CA GLU A 92 21.56 -4.75 0.30
C GLU A 92 20.88 -4.38 -1.02
N MET A 93 19.69 -4.92 -1.28
CA MET A 93 19.01 -4.78 -2.56
C MET A 93 17.76 -3.89 -2.50
N PHE A 94 17.11 -3.79 -1.35
CA PHE A 94 15.81 -3.13 -1.28
C PHE A 94 15.66 -2.27 -0.04
N TYR A 95 14.88 -1.20 -0.19
CA TYR A 95 14.18 -0.55 0.91
C TYR A 95 12.86 -1.29 1.11
N LYS A 96 12.66 -1.84 2.30
CA LYS A 96 11.45 -2.59 2.67
C LYS A 96 10.56 -1.73 3.54
N ILE A 97 9.41 -1.36 3.02
CA ILE A 97 8.40 -0.62 3.77
C ILE A 97 7.32 -1.61 4.20
N GLN A 98 7.10 -1.73 5.49
CA GLN A 98 6.11 -2.65 6.05
C GLN A 98 4.96 -1.88 6.64
N ILE A 99 3.75 -2.21 6.22
CA ILE A 99 2.51 -1.61 6.69
C ILE A 99 1.69 -2.72 7.35
N ARG A 100 1.54 -2.65 8.67
CA ARG A 100 0.85 -3.66 9.46
C ARG A 100 -0.44 -3.11 10.05
N ASP A 101 -1.57 -3.71 9.70
CA ASP A 101 -2.83 -3.48 10.41
C ASP A 101 -3.13 -4.63 11.38
N TYR A 102 -4.08 -4.38 12.28
CA TYR A 102 -4.54 -5.36 13.26
C TYR A 102 -6.03 -5.67 13.06
N GLY A 103 -6.46 -5.63 11.81
CA GLY A 103 -7.86 -5.82 11.42
C GLY A 103 -8.26 -7.26 11.19
N ILE A 104 -9.20 -7.44 10.26
CA ILE A 104 -9.78 -8.76 9.98
C ILE A 104 -8.80 -9.74 9.36
N GLY A 105 -7.72 -9.25 8.73
CA GLY A 105 -6.74 -10.09 8.07
C GLY A 105 -7.28 -10.81 6.84
N ILE A 106 -6.55 -11.84 6.45
CA ILE A 106 -6.88 -12.69 5.32
C ILE A 106 -6.84 -14.16 5.77
N ARG A 107 -7.42 -15.03 4.97
CA ARG A 107 -7.36 -16.47 5.21
C ARG A 107 -6.10 -17.08 4.59
N ASP A 108 -5.77 -18.28 5.03
CA ASP A 108 -4.67 -19.05 4.45
C ASP A 108 -4.90 -19.20 2.93
N GLY A 109 -3.84 -18.97 2.16
CA GLY A 109 -3.87 -19.07 0.70
C GLY A 109 -4.34 -17.81 -0.03
N GLU A 110 -4.74 -16.76 0.69
CA GLU A 110 -5.16 -15.49 0.08
C GLU A 110 -4.03 -14.51 -0.17
N GLU A 111 -2.81 -14.78 0.30
CA GLU A 111 -1.69 -13.84 0.29
C GLU A 111 -1.35 -13.29 -1.10
N ASN A 112 -1.51 -14.11 -2.13
CA ASN A 112 -1.30 -13.65 -3.51
C ASN A 112 -2.60 -13.22 -4.18
N LYS A 113 -3.72 -13.79 -3.75
CA LYS A 113 -5.03 -13.51 -4.35
C LYS A 113 -5.50 -12.08 -4.11
N ILE A 114 -5.13 -11.48 -2.98
CA ILE A 114 -5.56 -10.10 -2.65
C ILE A 114 -5.01 -9.06 -3.64
N PHE A 115 -3.98 -9.40 -4.40
CA PHE A 115 -3.44 -8.54 -5.45
C PHE A 115 -4.08 -8.75 -6.82
N GLN A 116 -5.00 -9.73 -6.94
CA GLN A 116 -5.71 -9.97 -8.19
C GLN A 116 -6.75 -8.88 -8.41
N ARG A 117 -6.91 -8.52 -9.66
CA ARG A 117 -7.91 -7.53 -10.07
C ARG A 117 -9.31 -7.99 -9.67
N PHE A 118 -10.05 -7.10 -9.01
CA PHE A 118 -11.42 -7.33 -8.51
C PHE A 118 -11.54 -8.41 -7.44
N TYR A 119 -10.44 -8.95 -6.94
CA TYR A 119 -10.52 -9.92 -5.86
C TYR A 119 -10.84 -9.22 -4.54
N ARG A 120 -11.74 -9.82 -3.78
CA ARG A 120 -12.05 -9.40 -2.42
C ARG A 120 -12.05 -10.66 -1.56
N GLY A 121 -11.29 -10.63 -0.48
CA GLY A 121 -11.24 -11.74 0.46
C GLY A 121 -12.62 -12.04 1.04
N GLU A 122 -12.84 -13.28 1.44
CA GLU A 122 -14.12 -13.73 2.00
C GLU A 122 -14.54 -12.91 3.23
N GLN A 123 -13.56 -12.55 4.08
CA GLN A 123 -13.80 -11.74 5.27
C GLN A 123 -14.09 -10.27 4.94
N ALA A 124 -13.74 -9.83 3.74
CA ALA A 124 -13.93 -8.45 3.29
C ALA A 124 -15.25 -8.23 2.53
N ARG A 125 -16.03 -9.29 2.31
CA ARG A 125 -17.34 -9.18 1.65
C ARG A 125 -18.25 -8.29 2.48
N GLY A 126 -18.92 -7.34 1.82
CA GLY A 126 -19.78 -6.36 2.47
C GLY A 126 -19.07 -5.04 2.81
N GLN A 127 -17.75 -4.96 2.70
CA GLN A 127 -17.04 -3.69 2.80
C GLN A 127 -17.09 -2.95 1.47
N GLU A 128 -16.99 -1.62 1.52
CA GLU A 128 -16.92 -0.80 0.30
C GLU A 128 -15.64 -1.05 -0.47
N GLY A 129 -15.70 -0.92 -1.78
CA GLY A 129 -14.56 -1.03 -2.67
C GLY A 129 -14.77 -2.06 -3.76
N CYS A 130 -14.00 -1.96 -4.83
CA CYS A 130 -14.11 -2.82 -6.01
C CYS A 130 -12.94 -3.79 -6.18
N GLY A 131 -12.02 -3.88 -5.21
CA GLY A 131 -10.90 -4.81 -5.28
C GLY A 131 -9.81 -4.43 -6.27
N ILE A 132 -9.67 -3.14 -6.59
CA ILE A 132 -8.69 -2.66 -7.57
C ILE A 132 -7.48 -2.02 -6.89
N GLY A 133 -7.64 -1.46 -5.69
CA GLY A 133 -6.60 -0.66 -5.04
C GLY A 133 -5.27 -1.39 -4.87
N LEU A 134 -5.28 -2.60 -4.32
CA LEU A 134 -4.05 -3.38 -4.13
C LEU A 134 -3.47 -3.87 -5.46
N TYR A 135 -4.33 -4.24 -6.40
CA TYR A 135 -3.89 -4.59 -7.76
C TYR A 135 -3.12 -3.43 -8.40
N LEU A 136 -3.70 -2.24 -8.37
CA LEU A 136 -3.08 -1.04 -8.91
C LEU A 136 -1.75 -0.73 -8.21
N SER A 137 -1.72 -0.78 -6.88
CA SER A 137 -0.50 -0.55 -6.11
C SER A 137 0.62 -1.49 -6.53
N ARG A 138 0.32 -2.78 -6.67
CA ARG A 138 1.32 -3.77 -7.07
C ARG A 138 1.85 -3.50 -8.48
N GLU A 139 0.97 -3.16 -9.43
CA GLU A 139 1.38 -2.84 -10.79
C GLU A 139 2.31 -1.61 -10.83
N ILE A 140 2.00 -0.58 -10.06
CA ILE A 140 2.84 0.61 -9.93
C ILE A 140 4.24 0.24 -9.41
N VAL A 141 4.29 -0.58 -8.36
CA VAL A 141 5.55 -1.01 -7.74
C VAL A 141 6.37 -1.87 -8.72
N LEU A 142 5.71 -2.80 -9.41
CA LEU A 142 6.38 -3.66 -10.38
C LEU A 142 6.98 -2.87 -11.55
N LEU A 143 6.30 -1.84 -12.03
CA LEU A 143 6.82 -0.96 -13.09
C LEU A 143 8.12 -0.26 -12.68
N GLN A 144 8.40 -0.15 -11.39
CA GLN A 144 9.60 0.47 -10.85
C GLN A 144 10.62 -0.55 -10.33
N LYS A 145 10.50 -1.80 -10.80
CA LYS A 145 11.39 -2.91 -10.46
C LYS A 145 11.34 -3.29 -8.97
N GLY A 146 10.24 -2.94 -8.32
CA GLY A 146 9.98 -3.32 -6.94
C GLY A 146 9.13 -4.57 -6.84
N MET A 147 8.76 -4.92 -5.62
CA MET A 147 7.88 -6.05 -5.33
C MET A 147 6.92 -5.70 -4.20
N MET A 148 5.73 -6.29 -4.22
CA MET A 148 4.79 -6.23 -3.12
C MET A 148 4.43 -7.63 -2.66
N LYS A 149 4.40 -7.80 -1.35
CA LYS A 149 4.05 -9.07 -0.71
C LYS A 149 3.03 -8.82 0.39
N ALA A 150 2.24 -9.84 0.68
CA ALA A 150 1.32 -9.83 1.80
C ALA A 150 1.61 -11.02 2.70
N LYS A 151 1.44 -10.81 4.01
CA LYS A 151 1.59 -11.85 5.01
C LYS A 151 0.42 -11.79 5.97
N GLN A 152 -0.23 -12.93 6.17
CA GLN A 152 -1.24 -13.07 7.20
C GLN A 152 -0.61 -12.87 8.57
N MET A 153 -1.25 -12.06 9.39
CA MET A 153 -0.85 -11.83 10.78
C MET A 153 -1.96 -12.31 11.71
N LYS A 154 -1.68 -12.40 12.98
CA LYS A 154 -2.66 -12.79 14.00
C LYS A 154 -2.66 -11.76 15.12
N PRO A 155 -3.58 -10.76 15.05
CA PRO A 155 -4.54 -10.47 13.97
C PRO A 155 -3.95 -9.62 12.86
N GLY A 156 -4.68 -9.51 11.74
CA GLY A 156 -4.45 -8.50 10.73
C GLY A 156 -3.63 -8.95 9.54
N LEU A 157 -3.09 -7.98 8.85
CA LEU A 157 -2.37 -8.15 7.60
C LEU A 157 -1.12 -7.29 7.58
N LEU A 158 -0.05 -7.85 7.05
CA LEU A 158 1.18 -7.12 6.75
C LEU A 158 1.33 -7.00 5.23
N ILE A 159 1.42 -5.78 4.74
CA ILE A 159 1.80 -5.51 3.35
C ILE A 159 3.25 -5.03 3.35
N GLU A 160 4.07 -5.62 2.52
CA GLU A 160 5.46 -5.24 2.36
C GLU A 160 5.66 -4.69 0.94
N VAL A 161 6.19 -3.48 0.87
CA VAL A 161 6.55 -2.81 -0.39
C VAL A 161 8.06 -2.74 -0.46
N ASN A 162 8.65 -3.28 -1.51
CA ASN A 162 10.09 -3.29 -1.72
C ASN A 162 10.44 -2.46 -2.94
N LEU A 163 11.31 -1.46 -2.77
CA LEU A 163 11.87 -0.68 -3.87
C LEU A 163 13.38 -0.87 -3.91
N PRO A 164 14.00 -0.95 -5.12
CA PRO A 164 15.45 -1.13 -5.24
C PRO A 164 16.24 0.00 -4.58
N VAL A 165 17.32 -0.40 -3.94
CA VAL A 165 18.31 0.54 -3.36
C VAL A 165 19.08 1.26 -4.46
#